data_84eb39343798c4c42de6fa0262cb3e58
#
_entry.id   84eb39343798c4c42de6fa0262cb3e58
#
_cell.length_a   1.000
_cell.length_b   1.000
_cell.length_c   1.000
_cell.angle_alpha   90.00
_cell.angle_beta   90.00
_cell.angle_gamma   90.00
#
_symmetry.space_group_name_H-M   'P 1'
#
loop_
_entity.id
_entity.type
_entity.pdbx_description
1 polymer ?
#
loop_
_entity_poly.entity_id
_entity_poly.type
_entity_poly.pdbx_seq_one_letter_code
_entity_poly.pdbx_strand_id
1 'polypeptide(L)'
;MRHGQTQFNVRRKIQGWSDSPLTALGIAQAEVAAQYFKDHNITFDHAYASTSERACDTLEIITHQPYTRLKGLKEWNFGTFEGESEDLNPKLPYKDFFVAYGGEGEMQLRDRISKTLLEIMRKDDHNCVLAISHGASCRQFMRAWEHTTSIDIKERLYNCCILKIEFENNIFTLVDIINHDFKNIQPN
;
A
#
# COMPACT_ATOMS: atom_id res chain seq x y z
N MET A 1 -4.36 1.49 -1.25
CA MET A 1 -3.62 1.55 -2.54
C MET A 1 -2.13 1.46 -2.28
N ARG A 2 -1.36 0.80 -3.15
CA ARG A 2 0.10 0.74 -3.11
C ARG A 2 0.72 2.00 -3.75
N HIS A 3 1.85 2.49 -3.22
CA HIS A 3 2.62 3.62 -3.79
C HIS A 3 3.15 3.34 -5.22
N GLY A 4 3.55 4.39 -5.95
CA GLY A 4 4.18 4.32 -7.26
C GLY A 4 5.57 3.69 -7.23
N GLN A 5 6.13 3.34 -8.41
CA GLN A 5 7.45 2.75 -8.52
C GLN A 5 8.53 3.67 -7.95
N THR A 6 9.48 3.10 -7.19
CA THR A 6 10.60 3.80 -6.58
C THR A 6 11.93 3.35 -7.15
N GLN A 7 13.01 4.12 -6.86
CA GLN A 7 14.37 3.75 -7.20
C GLN A 7 14.79 2.40 -6.60
N PHE A 8 14.33 2.08 -5.37
CA PHE A 8 14.60 0.78 -4.76
C PHE A 8 13.88 -0.37 -5.46
N ASN A 9 12.65 -0.15 -5.96
CA ASN A 9 11.98 -1.15 -6.77
C ASN A 9 12.78 -1.48 -8.05
N VAL A 10 13.30 -0.46 -8.76
CA VAL A 10 14.13 -0.66 -9.97
C VAL A 10 15.43 -1.37 -9.63
N ARG A 11 16.08 -1.02 -8.54
CA ARG A 11 17.36 -1.59 -8.10
C ARG A 11 17.21 -2.92 -7.37
N ARG A 12 15.99 -3.45 -7.24
CA ARG A 12 15.67 -4.67 -6.50
C ARG A 12 16.25 -4.66 -5.07
N LYS A 13 15.98 -3.56 -4.35
CA LYS A 13 16.37 -3.37 -2.95
C LYS A 13 15.19 -3.60 -2.02
N ILE A 14 15.43 -4.27 -0.90
CA ILE A 14 14.45 -4.45 0.17
C ILE A 14 14.06 -3.08 0.71
N GLN A 15 12.79 -2.73 0.54
CA GLN A 15 12.26 -1.42 0.91
C GLN A 15 11.07 -1.57 1.86
N GLY A 16 11.38 -1.53 3.13
CA GLY A 16 10.38 -1.52 4.19
C GLY A 16 10.23 -0.13 4.81
N TRP A 17 10.88 0.11 5.93
CA TRP A 17 10.87 1.40 6.62
C TRP A 17 11.88 2.39 6.06
N SER A 18 12.94 1.93 5.40
CA SER A 18 13.78 2.79 4.56
C SER A 18 13.01 3.34 3.37
N ASP A 19 13.47 4.44 2.79
CA ASP A 19 12.78 5.12 1.71
C ASP A 19 13.68 5.38 0.50
N SER A 20 13.06 5.57 -0.65
CA SER A 20 13.70 6.07 -1.86
C SER A 20 12.65 6.79 -2.72
N PRO A 21 13.06 7.80 -3.51
CA PRO A 21 12.12 8.61 -4.28
C PRO A 21 11.39 7.80 -5.34
N LEU A 22 10.24 8.30 -5.75
CA LEU A 22 9.52 7.81 -6.93
C LEU A 22 10.42 7.96 -8.18
N THR A 23 10.29 7.02 -9.11
CA THR A 23 10.86 7.17 -10.46
C THR A 23 9.92 8.02 -11.33
N ALA A 24 10.39 8.49 -12.50
CA ALA A 24 9.50 9.12 -13.48
C ALA A 24 8.31 8.20 -13.84
N LEU A 25 8.56 6.88 -13.98
CA LEU A 25 7.47 5.91 -14.17
C LEU A 25 6.54 5.85 -12.96
N GLY A 26 7.07 5.92 -11.73
CA GLY A 26 6.26 5.92 -10.51
C GLY A 26 5.33 7.13 -10.40
N ILE A 27 5.81 8.30 -10.83
CA ILE A 27 5.00 9.52 -10.95
C ILE A 27 3.87 9.31 -11.98
N ALA A 28 4.21 8.87 -13.18
CA ALA A 28 3.23 8.61 -14.24
C ALA A 28 2.20 7.53 -13.83
N GLN A 29 2.60 6.52 -13.06
CA GLN A 29 1.69 5.52 -12.48
C GLN A 29 0.68 6.16 -11.51
N ALA A 30 1.13 7.09 -10.67
CA ALA A 30 0.25 7.81 -9.76
C ALA A 30 -0.72 8.74 -10.50
N GLU A 31 -0.28 9.38 -11.60
CA GLU A 31 -1.14 10.19 -12.47
C GLU A 31 -2.25 9.35 -13.14
N VAL A 32 -1.92 8.13 -13.61
CA VAL A 32 -2.94 7.20 -14.15
C VAL A 32 -3.96 6.81 -13.08
N ALA A 33 -3.51 6.53 -11.87
CA ALA A 33 -4.43 6.25 -10.77
C ALA A 33 -5.30 7.47 -10.42
N ALA A 34 -4.74 8.69 -10.46
CA ALA A 34 -5.50 9.93 -10.28
C ALA A 34 -6.58 10.08 -11.36
N GLN A 35 -6.22 9.79 -12.62
CA GLN A 35 -7.17 9.85 -13.73
C GLN A 35 -8.28 8.80 -13.58
N TYR A 36 -7.95 7.57 -13.14
CA TYR A 36 -8.94 6.54 -12.85
C TYR A 36 -10.00 7.03 -11.85
N PHE A 37 -9.60 7.65 -10.75
CA PHE A 37 -10.56 8.19 -9.77
C PHE A 37 -11.45 9.28 -10.36
N LYS A 38 -10.91 10.16 -11.21
CA LYS A 38 -11.68 11.19 -11.91
C LYS A 38 -12.69 10.59 -12.88
N ASP A 39 -12.27 9.64 -13.71
CA ASP A 39 -13.13 9.01 -14.73
C ASP A 39 -14.29 8.22 -14.11
N HIS A 40 -14.10 7.72 -12.87
CA HIS A 40 -15.14 7.00 -12.12
C HIS A 40 -15.90 7.89 -11.13
N ASN A 41 -15.68 9.22 -11.16
CA ASN A 41 -16.31 10.18 -10.26
C ASN A 41 -16.13 9.82 -8.76
N ILE A 42 -14.95 9.27 -8.40
CA ILE A 42 -14.63 8.91 -7.01
C ILE A 42 -14.00 10.12 -6.33
N THR A 43 -14.64 10.60 -5.28
CA THR A 43 -14.14 11.66 -4.40
C THR A 43 -13.93 11.11 -3.00
N PHE A 44 -12.91 11.60 -2.32
CA PHE A 44 -12.56 11.18 -0.96
C PHE A 44 -12.95 12.25 0.04
N ASP A 45 -13.60 11.85 1.13
CA ASP A 45 -13.85 12.72 2.28
C ASP A 45 -12.58 12.84 3.14
N HIS A 46 -11.79 11.77 3.27
CA HIS A 46 -10.53 11.78 3.98
C HIS A 46 -9.41 11.04 3.23
N ALA A 47 -8.16 11.50 3.44
CA ALA A 47 -6.99 10.88 2.86
C ALA A 47 -5.92 10.59 3.91
N TYR A 48 -5.27 9.45 3.79
CA TYR A 48 -4.22 8.96 4.68
C TYR A 48 -3.05 8.41 3.89
N ALA A 49 -1.83 8.65 4.37
CA ALA A 49 -0.64 8.03 3.82
C ALA A 49 0.20 7.37 4.93
N SER A 50 0.97 6.36 4.55
CA SER A 50 2.12 5.94 5.33
C SER A 50 3.04 7.15 5.60
N THR A 51 3.84 7.09 6.67
CA THR A 51 4.85 8.14 6.94
C THR A 51 6.05 8.06 6.00
N SER A 52 6.14 7.09 5.10
CA SER A 52 7.17 7.01 4.07
C SER A 52 6.90 8.01 2.96
N GLU A 53 7.92 8.75 2.52
CA GLU A 53 7.77 9.82 1.52
C GLU A 53 7.20 9.29 0.20
N ARG A 54 7.65 8.15 -0.31
CA ARG A 54 7.08 7.53 -1.51
C ARG A 54 5.55 7.36 -1.49
N ALA A 55 4.98 7.13 -0.30
CA ALA A 55 3.53 7.00 -0.14
C ALA A 55 2.86 8.38 -0.10
N CYS A 56 3.50 9.36 0.54
CA CYS A 56 3.05 10.75 0.57
C CYS A 56 3.08 11.36 -0.84
N ASP A 57 4.22 11.25 -1.55
CA ASP A 57 4.38 11.75 -2.92
C ASP A 57 3.33 11.15 -3.87
N THR A 58 3.07 9.83 -3.73
CA THR A 58 2.01 9.17 -4.51
C THR A 58 0.64 9.77 -4.21
N LEU A 59 0.32 10.02 -2.93
CA LEU A 59 -0.96 10.60 -2.53
C LEU A 59 -1.10 12.03 -3.07
N GLU A 60 -0.07 12.85 -2.96
CA GLU A 60 -0.05 14.25 -3.39
C GLU A 60 -0.24 14.42 -4.90
N ILE A 61 0.17 13.42 -5.70
CA ILE A 61 -0.13 13.37 -7.14
C ILE A 61 -1.62 13.03 -7.38
N ILE A 62 -2.20 12.16 -6.56
CA ILE A 62 -3.59 11.72 -6.73
C ILE A 62 -4.59 12.79 -6.32
N THR A 63 -4.33 13.47 -5.20
CA THR A 63 -5.24 14.48 -4.64
C THR A 63 -4.48 15.60 -3.95
N HIS A 64 -5.03 16.82 -4.04
CA HIS A 64 -4.48 18.00 -3.37
C HIS A 64 -5.14 18.29 -2.01
N GLN A 65 -6.05 17.42 -1.55
CA GLN A 65 -6.70 17.62 -0.27
C GLN A 65 -5.73 17.40 0.91
N PRO A 66 -5.97 18.03 2.07
CA PRO A 66 -5.22 17.71 3.28
C PRO A 66 -5.31 16.21 3.61
N TYR A 67 -4.21 15.66 4.11
CA TYR A 67 -4.15 14.25 4.50
C TYR A 67 -3.40 14.03 5.81
N THR A 68 -3.61 12.89 6.44
CA THR A 68 -2.96 12.49 7.67
C THR A 68 -1.92 11.40 7.43
N ARG A 69 -0.71 11.60 7.93
CA ARG A 69 0.38 10.60 7.87
C ARG A 69 0.30 9.67 9.09
N LEU A 70 0.23 8.35 8.84
CA LEU A 70 0.12 7.35 9.89
C LEU A 70 1.24 6.31 9.82
N LYS A 71 1.98 6.16 10.93
CA LYS A 71 3.04 5.15 11.05
C LYS A 71 2.47 3.73 10.93
N GLY A 72 1.22 3.51 11.32
CA GLY A 72 0.53 2.24 11.19
C GLY A 72 0.32 1.77 9.74
N LEU A 73 0.40 2.67 8.75
CA LEU A 73 0.33 2.34 7.31
C LEU A 73 1.70 2.02 6.68
N LYS A 74 2.82 2.03 7.44
CA LYS A 74 4.16 1.70 6.92
C LYS A 74 4.22 0.26 6.39
N GLU A 75 5.22 0.03 5.53
CA GLU A 75 5.54 -1.30 5.02
C GLU A 75 6.05 -2.23 6.14
N TRP A 76 6.24 -3.49 5.83
CA TRP A 76 6.94 -4.44 6.68
C TRP A 76 8.30 -3.87 7.10
N ASN A 77 8.60 -3.94 8.38
CA ASN A 77 9.93 -3.59 8.86
C ASN A 77 10.85 -4.81 8.66
N PHE A 78 11.84 -4.66 7.78
CA PHE A 78 12.81 -5.73 7.49
C PHE A 78 14.07 -5.68 8.36
N GLY A 79 14.14 -4.75 9.33
CA GLY A 79 15.29 -4.60 10.24
C GLY A 79 16.58 -4.34 9.48
N THR A 80 17.65 -5.09 9.81
CA THR A 80 18.97 -4.93 9.18
C THR A 80 19.02 -5.29 7.68
N PHE A 81 17.96 -5.88 7.13
CA PHE A 81 17.84 -6.15 5.67
C PHE A 81 17.39 -4.94 4.85
N GLU A 82 17.01 -3.84 5.51
CA GLU A 82 16.57 -2.62 4.82
C GLU A 82 17.68 -2.07 3.89
N GLY A 83 17.36 -1.88 2.61
CA GLY A 83 18.30 -1.40 1.58
C GLY A 83 19.22 -2.49 0.99
N GLU A 84 19.19 -3.70 1.49
CA GLU A 84 19.93 -4.83 0.93
C GLU A 84 19.26 -5.35 -0.36
N SER A 85 19.93 -6.28 -1.07
CA SER A 85 19.35 -6.91 -2.27
C SER A 85 18.13 -7.76 -1.91
N GLU A 86 17.07 -7.71 -2.74
CA GLU A 86 15.93 -8.62 -2.64
C GLU A 86 16.33 -10.11 -2.77
N ASP A 87 17.50 -10.40 -3.34
CA ASP A 87 18.01 -11.78 -3.46
C ASP A 87 18.36 -12.39 -2.08
N LEU A 88 18.49 -11.56 -1.04
CA LEU A 88 18.69 -12.00 0.34
C LEU A 88 17.38 -12.36 1.07
N ASN A 89 16.24 -12.12 0.46
CA ASN A 89 14.95 -12.48 1.07
C ASN A 89 14.85 -14.01 1.23
N PRO A 90 14.35 -14.49 2.37
CA PRO A 90 14.04 -15.90 2.54
C PRO A 90 12.90 -16.31 1.58
N LYS A 91 12.70 -17.62 1.45
CA LYS A 91 11.52 -18.13 0.73
C LYS A 91 10.24 -17.78 1.49
N LEU A 92 9.20 -17.44 0.75
CA LEU A 92 7.87 -17.20 1.33
C LEU A 92 7.28 -18.49 1.92
N PRO A 93 6.48 -18.38 3.00
CA PRO A 93 6.13 -17.18 3.75
C PRO A 93 7.26 -16.75 4.71
N TYR A 94 7.43 -15.44 4.91
CA TYR A 94 8.51 -14.90 5.77
C TYR A 94 8.30 -15.16 7.25
N LYS A 95 7.05 -15.31 7.72
CA LYS A 95 6.69 -15.51 9.13
C LYS A 95 7.43 -14.52 10.04
N ASP A 96 8.19 -15.01 11.00
CA ASP A 96 8.95 -14.21 11.98
C ASP A 96 10.45 -14.09 11.65
N PHE A 97 10.84 -14.41 10.40
CA PHE A 97 12.26 -14.40 10.01
C PHE A 97 12.95 -13.07 10.36
N PHE A 98 12.32 -11.95 10.05
CA PHE A 98 12.94 -10.62 10.25
C PHE A 98 12.98 -10.17 11.71
N VAL A 99 12.24 -10.80 12.61
CA VAL A 99 12.24 -10.45 14.06
C VAL A 99 13.64 -10.59 14.66
N ALA A 100 14.38 -11.64 14.31
CA ALA A 100 15.75 -11.85 14.77
C ALA A 100 16.75 -10.76 14.29
N TYR A 101 16.35 -9.98 13.29
CA TYR A 101 17.15 -8.92 12.68
C TYR A 101 16.61 -7.50 12.98
N GLY A 102 15.83 -7.37 14.05
CA GLY A 102 15.25 -6.09 14.48
C GLY A 102 14.07 -5.62 13.63
N GLY A 103 13.54 -6.50 12.80
CA GLY A 103 12.36 -6.26 11.97
C GLY A 103 11.05 -6.71 12.64
N GLU A 104 10.01 -6.84 11.83
CA GLU A 104 8.63 -7.15 12.25
C GLU A 104 8.24 -8.56 11.78
N GLY A 105 7.48 -9.28 12.59
CA GLY A 105 6.88 -10.56 12.21
C GLY A 105 5.65 -10.39 11.33
N GLU A 106 5.28 -11.45 10.60
CA GLU A 106 4.15 -11.42 9.66
C GLU A 106 2.83 -11.07 10.36
N MET A 107 2.57 -11.65 11.51
CA MET A 107 1.34 -11.37 12.26
C MET A 107 1.36 -9.98 12.89
N GLN A 108 2.51 -9.48 13.32
CA GLN A 108 2.64 -8.11 13.84
C GLN A 108 2.28 -7.07 12.77
N LEU A 109 2.78 -7.24 11.53
CA LEU A 109 2.40 -6.39 10.40
C LEU A 109 0.90 -6.48 10.12
N ARG A 110 0.36 -7.72 10.04
CA ARG A 110 -1.05 -7.97 9.75
C ARG A 110 -1.98 -7.30 10.76
N ASP A 111 -1.66 -7.42 12.04
CA ASP A 111 -2.43 -6.81 13.12
C ASP A 111 -2.31 -5.28 13.09
N ARG A 112 -1.09 -4.75 12.89
CA ARG A 112 -0.83 -3.32 12.82
C ARG A 112 -1.63 -2.64 11.69
N ILE A 113 -1.57 -3.18 10.48
CA ILE A 113 -2.27 -2.58 9.33
C ILE A 113 -3.80 -2.69 9.48
N SER A 114 -4.30 -3.85 9.96
CA SER A 114 -5.73 -4.07 10.18
C SER A 114 -6.27 -3.14 11.28
N LYS A 115 -5.58 -3.05 12.41
CA LYS A 115 -5.96 -2.14 13.50
C LYS A 115 -5.99 -0.69 13.03
N THR A 116 -4.96 -0.25 12.29
CA THR A 116 -4.87 1.12 11.79
C THR A 116 -6.03 1.47 10.87
N LEU A 117 -6.38 0.58 9.93
CA LEU A 117 -7.49 0.82 9.01
C LEU A 117 -8.86 0.74 9.72
N LEU A 118 -9.02 -0.14 10.73
CA LEU A 118 -10.20 -0.14 11.58
C LEU A 118 -10.39 1.18 12.35
N GLU A 119 -9.31 1.72 12.93
CA GLU A 119 -9.34 3.00 13.63
C GLU A 119 -9.69 4.17 12.70
N ILE A 120 -9.25 4.11 11.43
CA ILE A 120 -9.62 5.09 10.40
C ILE A 120 -11.12 4.98 10.10
N MET A 121 -11.60 3.81 9.74
CA MET A 121 -12.95 3.62 9.21
C MET A 121 -14.05 3.64 10.29
N ARG A 122 -13.70 3.61 11.57
CA ARG A 122 -14.66 3.75 12.69
C ARG A 122 -15.04 5.20 13.02
N LYS A 123 -14.45 6.17 12.34
CA LYS A 123 -14.80 7.58 12.52
C LYS A 123 -16.10 7.88 11.75
N ASP A 124 -17.02 8.61 12.39
CA ASP A 124 -18.37 8.82 11.88
C ASP A 124 -18.45 9.56 10.53
N ASP A 125 -17.44 10.39 10.21
CA ASP A 125 -17.35 11.19 9.00
C ASP A 125 -16.55 10.54 7.86
N HIS A 126 -16.15 9.26 8.01
CA HIS A 126 -15.30 8.53 7.07
C HIS A 126 -16.13 7.58 6.19
N ASN A 127 -16.66 8.09 5.04
CA ASN A 127 -17.47 7.29 4.11
C ASN A 127 -16.66 6.80 2.90
N CYS A 128 -15.76 7.64 2.35
CA CYS A 128 -14.91 7.30 1.22
C CYS A 128 -13.48 7.75 1.49
N VAL A 129 -12.63 6.84 1.91
CA VAL A 129 -11.26 7.11 2.39
C VAL A 129 -10.23 6.61 1.40
N LEU A 130 -9.26 7.49 1.05
CA LEU A 130 -8.06 7.09 0.33
C LEU A 130 -6.94 6.79 1.35
N ALA A 131 -6.37 5.58 1.32
CA ALA A 131 -5.20 5.23 2.11
C ALA A 131 -4.06 4.72 1.20
N ILE A 132 -2.91 5.41 1.22
CA ILE A 132 -1.71 5.00 0.47
C ILE A 132 -0.75 4.28 1.41
N SER A 133 -0.42 3.04 1.04
CA SER A 133 0.44 2.14 1.79
C SER A 133 1.39 1.38 0.82
N HIS A 134 1.76 0.16 1.13
CA HIS A 134 2.86 -0.57 0.49
C HIS A 134 2.44 -1.99 0.09
N GLY A 135 3.33 -2.68 -0.64
CA GLY A 135 3.02 -3.99 -1.22
C GLY A 135 2.73 -5.08 -0.20
N ALA A 136 3.63 -5.29 0.77
CA ALA A 136 3.44 -6.32 1.78
C ALA A 136 2.33 -5.95 2.77
N SER A 137 2.21 -4.67 3.15
CA SER A 137 1.12 -4.18 4.01
C SER A 137 -0.25 -4.40 3.37
N CYS A 138 -0.41 -4.05 2.09
CA CYS A 138 -1.64 -4.35 1.33
C CYS A 138 -1.93 -5.86 1.31
N ARG A 139 -0.91 -6.67 1.05
CA ARG A 139 -1.03 -8.14 1.02
C ARG A 139 -1.45 -8.71 2.38
N GLN A 140 -0.84 -8.25 3.46
CA GLN A 140 -1.17 -8.73 4.81
C GLN A 140 -2.55 -8.25 5.26
N PHE A 141 -2.97 -7.06 4.87
CA PHE A 141 -4.33 -6.60 5.09
C PHE A 141 -5.35 -7.50 4.36
N MET A 142 -5.13 -7.80 3.08
CA MET A 142 -6.02 -8.71 2.35
C MET A 142 -6.09 -10.10 3.01
N ARG A 143 -4.98 -10.64 3.51
CA ARG A 143 -4.95 -11.92 4.24
C ARG A 143 -5.71 -11.87 5.55
N ALA A 144 -5.72 -10.75 6.25
CA ALA A 144 -6.51 -10.59 7.49
C ALA A 144 -8.02 -10.76 7.22
N TRP A 145 -8.47 -10.34 6.05
CA TRP A 145 -9.88 -10.31 5.66
C TRP A 145 -10.21 -11.26 4.51
N GLU A 146 -9.36 -12.25 4.26
CA GLU A 146 -9.55 -13.24 3.19
C GLU A 146 -10.87 -14.01 3.31
N HIS A 147 -11.33 -14.24 4.54
CA HIS A 147 -12.55 -14.97 4.84
C HIS A 147 -13.85 -14.21 4.52
N THR A 148 -13.76 -12.92 4.18
CA THR A 148 -14.92 -12.05 3.88
C THR A 148 -15.07 -11.75 2.40
N THR A 149 -14.16 -12.21 1.54
CA THR A 149 -14.16 -11.91 0.11
C THR A 149 -14.18 -13.16 -0.76
N SER A 150 -14.74 -13.06 -1.96
CA SER A 150 -14.63 -14.05 -3.04
C SER A 150 -13.51 -13.75 -4.04
N ILE A 151 -12.83 -12.61 -3.90
CA ILE A 151 -11.75 -12.19 -4.78
C ILE A 151 -10.49 -13.02 -4.54
N ASP A 152 -9.81 -13.46 -5.61
CA ASP A 152 -8.53 -14.14 -5.48
C ASP A 152 -7.45 -13.19 -4.96
N ILE A 153 -7.11 -13.30 -3.69
CA ILE A 153 -6.09 -12.48 -3.05
C ILE A 153 -4.66 -12.80 -3.49
N LYS A 154 -4.44 -13.83 -4.32
CA LYS A 154 -3.10 -14.18 -4.85
C LYS A 154 -2.69 -13.29 -6.01
N GLU A 155 -3.62 -12.54 -6.60
CA GLU A 155 -3.33 -11.60 -7.68
C GLU A 155 -2.16 -10.68 -7.33
N ARG A 156 -1.30 -10.41 -8.31
CA ARG A 156 -0.13 -9.56 -8.11
C ARG A 156 -0.56 -8.11 -7.88
N LEU A 157 -0.02 -7.50 -6.84
CA LEU A 157 -0.22 -6.09 -6.53
C LEU A 157 0.89 -5.25 -7.18
N TYR A 158 0.62 -4.69 -8.35
CA TYR A 158 1.56 -3.78 -9.03
C TYR A 158 1.64 -2.43 -8.29
N ASN A 159 2.65 -1.61 -8.63
CA ASN A 159 2.70 -0.24 -8.12
C ASN A 159 1.43 0.51 -8.55
N CYS A 160 0.93 1.38 -7.70
CA CYS A 160 -0.34 2.10 -7.87
C CYS A 160 -1.58 1.21 -8.05
N CYS A 161 -1.53 -0.11 -7.72
CA CYS A 161 -2.76 -0.89 -7.68
C CYS A 161 -3.71 -0.36 -6.60
N ILE A 162 -4.99 -0.38 -6.91
CA ILE A 162 -6.06 0.04 -6.01
C ILE A 162 -6.75 -1.22 -5.46
N LEU A 163 -6.87 -1.33 -4.16
CA LEU A 163 -7.74 -2.29 -3.50
C LEU A 163 -9.05 -1.57 -3.19
N LYS A 164 -10.12 -1.93 -3.88
CA LYS A 164 -11.45 -1.44 -3.58
C LYS A 164 -12.04 -2.29 -2.46
N ILE A 165 -12.37 -1.66 -1.35
CA ILE A 165 -12.77 -2.34 -0.12
C ILE A 165 -14.02 -1.67 0.42
N GLU A 166 -15.02 -2.47 0.76
CA GLU A 166 -16.19 -2.05 1.50
C GLU A 166 -15.99 -2.27 2.99
N PHE A 167 -16.56 -1.38 3.81
CA PHE A 167 -16.50 -1.47 5.27
C PHE A 167 -17.88 -1.32 5.86
N GLU A 168 -18.36 -2.37 6.50
CA GLU A 168 -19.64 -2.39 7.15
C GLU A 168 -19.57 -3.24 8.44
N ASN A 169 -20.22 -2.80 9.52
CA ASN A 169 -20.27 -3.53 10.79
C ASN A 169 -18.90 -3.97 11.33
N ASN A 170 -17.87 -3.15 11.18
CA ASN A 170 -16.47 -3.44 11.51
C ASN A 170 -15.82 -4.58 10.69
N ILE A 171 -16.37 -4.92 9.55
CA ILE A 171 -15.86 -5.93 8.62
C ILE A 171 -15.41 -5.24 7.34
N PHE A 172 -14.20 -5.57 6.89
CA PHE A 172 -13.72 -5.18 5.57
C PHE A 172 -13.98 -6.30 4.57
N THR A 173 -14.50 -5.95 3.41
CA THR A 173 -14.69 -6.87 2.28
C THR A 173 -13.96 -6.33 1.06
N LEU A 174 -12.96 -7.06 0.58
CA LEU A 174 -12.30 -6.72 -0.68
C LEU A 174 -13.27 -7.03 -1.83
N VAL A 175 -13.60 -6.02 -2.63
CA VAL A 175 -14.55 -6.14 -3.75
C VAL A 175 -13.87 -6.07 -5.11
N ASP A 176 -12.65 -5.50 -5.19
CA ASP A 176 -11.89 -5.48 -6.44
C ASP A 176 -10.40 -5.20 -6.22
N ILE A 177 -9.56 -5.65 -7.17
CA ILE A 177 -8.14 -5.32 -7.28
C ILE A 177 -7.91 -4.69 -8.66
N ILE A 178 -7.76 -3.38 -8.71
CA ILE A 178 -7.55 -2.64 -9.94
C ILE A 178 -6.06 -2.48 -10.18
N ASN A 179 -5.52 -3.22 -11.14
CA ASN A 179 -4.19 -3.05 -11.68
C ASN A 179 -4.29 -2.30 -13.01
N HIS A 180 -3.63 -1.16 -13.12
CA HIS A 180 -3.62 -0.37 -14.35
C HIS A 180 -2.65 -0.95 -15.38
N ASP A 181 -2.95 -0.77 -16.69
CA ASP A 181 -2.02 -1.09 -17.77
C ASP A 181 -1.07 0.10 -18.00
N PHE A 182 0.21 -0.13 -17.73
CA PHE A 182 1.26 0.88 -17.86
C PHE A 182 2.14 0.72 -19.11
N LYS A 183 1.78 -0.20 -20.05
CA LYS A 183 2.63 -0.53 -21.22
C LYS A 183 2.86 0.64 -22.17
N ASN A 184 1.90 1.57 -22.23
CA ASN A 184 1.93 2.70 -23.14
C ASN A 184 2.30 4.03 -22.47
N ILE A 185 2.74 4.00 -21.23
CA ILE A 185 3.13 5.21 -20.51
C ILE A 185 4.57 5.56 -20.89
N GLN A 186 4.76 6.72 -21.52
CA GLN A 186 6.05 7.35 -21.66
C GLN A 186 6.24 8.29 -20.46
N PRO A 187 7.19 8.02 -19.57
CA PRO A 187 7.53 8.96 -18.51
C PRO A 187 8.11 10.24 -19.16
N ASN A 188 7.58 11.38 -18.80
CA ASN A 188 8.15 12.69 -19.18
C ASN A 188 9.51 12.91 -18.53
#